data_06009f77744d3fbc886294ead5d840a3
#
_entry.id   06009f77744d3fbc886294ead5d840a3
#
_cell.length_a   1.000
_cell.length_b   1.000
_cell.length_c   1.000
_cell.angle_alpha   90.00
_cell.angle_beta   90.00
_cell.angle_gamma   90.00
#
_symmetry.space_group_name_H-M   'P 1'
#
loop_
_entity.id
_entity.type
_entity.pdbx_description
1 polymer ?
#
loop_
_entity_poly.entity_id
_entity_poly.type
_entity_poly.pdbx_seq_one_letter_code
_entity_poly.pdbx_strand_id
1 'polypeptide(L)'
;LGTSGVIFLATDNFIPAANDGAHSFCHAIPEKWHLMSVILSATDSLNWLSEILCRKVSEMMEDLDHINQGPSDLMFHPYLSGERTPHNDANSRGAFLNISRNSNTKDLIRSVIEGVSYAFADCIKVFENANIKPDKLIAAGGGSQSERWLEIISTVTNTPIEIPTNSEHSAALGAARLGILASQDETDINSILLKPEIKKTINPVIT
;
A
#
# COMPACT_ATOMS: atom_id res chain seq x y z
N LEU A 1 -2.86 2.64 1.91
CA LEU A 1 -3.64 1.47 1.53
C LEU A 1 -5.13 1.85 1.56
N GLY A 2 -5.65 2.30 0.44
CA GLY A 2 -7.03 2.67 0.19
C GLY A 2 -7.61 1.88 -0.98
N THR A 3 -8.67 2.39 -1.66
CA THR A 3 -9.26 1.80 -2.88
C THR A 3 -8.15 1.43 -3.87
N SER A 4 -7.24 2.38 -4.17
CA SER A 4 -5.94 2.14 -4.79
C SER A 4 -4.84 2.05 -3.73
N GLY A 5 -3.71 1.42 -4.10
CA GLY A 5 -2.52 1.36 -3.26
C GLY A 5 -1.46 2.34 -3.75
N VAL A 6 -0.81 3.03 -2.82
CA VAL A 6 0.25 3.98 -3.15
C VAL A 6 1.42 3.81 -2.19
N ILE A 7 2.63 3.76 -2.73
CA ILE A 7 3.84 4.02 -1.96
C ILE A 7 4.36 5.39 -2.35
N PHE A 8 4.46 6.27 -1.37
CA PHE A 8 4.92 7.63 -1.50
C PHE A 8 6.25 7.78 -0.75
N LEU A 9 7.28 8.26 -1.44
CA LEU A 9 8.62 8.42 -0.90
C LEU A 9 9.10 9.85 -1.12
N ALA A 10 9.22 10.63 -0.04
CA ALA A 10 9.80 11.97 -0.11
C ALA A 10 11.32 11.90 -0.38
N THR A 11 11.81 12.79 -1.24
CA THR A 11 13.22 12.86 -1.65
C THR A 11 13.71 14.31 -1.66
N ASP A 12 15.02 14.48 -1.49
CA ASP A 12 15.66 15.82 -1.55
C ASP A 12 15.90 16.29 -2.99
N ASN A 13 15.94 15.37 -3.94
CA ASN A 13 16.24 15.66 -5.34
C ASN A 13 15.21 15.01 -6.27
N PHE A 14 15.04 15.60 -7.46
CA PHE A 14 14.30 14.98 -8.53
C PHE A 14 14.96 13.67 -8.98
N ILE A 15 14.19 12.59 -9.02
CA ILE A 15 14.65 11.26 -9.43
C ILE A 15 13.80 10.79 -10.60
N PRO A 16 14.37 10.67 -11.81
CA PRO A 16 13.64 10.20 -12.97
C PRO A 16 13.40 8.68 -12.84
N ALA A 17 12.16 8.28 -12.65
CA ALA A 17 11.78 6.86 -12.53
C ALA A 17 10.58 6.48 -13.43
N ALA A 18 10.25 7.34 -14.41
CA ALA A 18 9.09 7.15 -15.27
C ALA A 18 9.15 5.88 -16.14
N ASN A 19 10.35 5.44 -16.52
CA ASN A 19 10.52 4.24 -17.35
C ASN A 19 10.10 2.96 -16.62
N ASP A 20 10.12 2.96 -15.31
CA ASP A 20 9.75 1.82 -14.45
C ASP A 20 8.33 1.97 -13.87
N GLY A 21 7.53 2.90 -14.40
CA GLY A 21 6.14 3.10 -13.96
C GLY A 21 5.97 3.86 -12.65
N ALA A 22 7.03 4.40 -12.05
CA ALA A 22 6.93 5.34 -10.95
C ALA A 22 6.80 6.79 -11.45
N HIS A 23 6.20 7.64 -10.62
CA HIS A 23 6.02 9.05 -10.93
C HIS A 23 6.87 9.90 -9.99
N SER A 24 7.52 10.94 -10.55
CA SER A 24 8.27 11.91 -9.78
C SER A 24 7.61 13.29 -9.89
N PHE A 25 7.29 13.88 -8.74
CA PHE A 25 6.60 15.17 -8.64
C PHE A 25 7.27 16.09 -7.63
N CYS A 26 7.01 17.41 -7.75
CA CYS A 26 7.31 18.36 -6.70
C CYS A 26 6.52 17.99 -5.42
N HIS A 27 7.18 18.07 -4.29
CA HIS A 27 6.52 17.93 -3.00
C HIS A 27 5.78 19.24 -2.63
N ALA A 28 4.79 19.17 -1.75
CA ALA A 28 4.13 20.38 -1.20
C ALA A 28 5.09 21.22 -0.34
N ILE A 29 6.14 20.63 0.22
CA ILE A 29 7.21 21.33 0.91
C ILE A 29 8.21 21.86 -0.11
N PRO A 30 8.59 23.16 -0.07
CA PRO A 30 9.57 23.73 -0.98
C PRO A 30 10.89 22.94 -1.02
N GLU A 31 11.51 22.90 -2.18
CA GLU A 31 12.81 22.23 -2.42
C GLU A 31 12.83 20.72 -2.15
N LYS A 32 11.66 20.11 -2.04
CA LYS A 32 11.51 18.66 -1.92
C LYS A 32 10.76 18.07 -3.11
N TRP A 33 11.00 16.80 -3.33
CA TRP A 33 10.37 15.98 -4.36
C TRP A 33 9.73 14.74 -3.75
N HIS A 34 8.98 14.01 -4.54
CA HIS A 34 8.56 12.67 -4.15
C HIS A 34 8.49 11.72 -5.35
N LEU A 35 8.80 10.48 -5.08
CA LEU A 35 8.49 9.36 -5.94
C LEU A 35 7.19 8.72 -5.48
N MET A 36 6.38 8.30 -6.44
CA MET A 36 5.12 7.63 -6.18
C MET A 36 4.95 6.44 -7.11
N SER A 37 4.70 5.27 -6.55
CA SER A 37 4.23 4.08 -7.26
C SER A 37 2.78 3.82 -6.90
N VAL A 38 2.00 3.31 -7.86
CA VAL A 38 0.54 3.19 -7.74
C VAL A 38 0.06 1.84 -8.23
N ILE A 39 -0.73 1.17 -7.40
CA ILE A 39 -1.56 0.02 -7.76
C ILE A 39 -3.01 0.49 -7.88
N LEU A 40 -3.68 0.15 -8.98
CA LEU A 40 -5.01 0.69 -9.26
C LEU A 40 -6.11 0.05 -8.40
N SER A 41 -5.99 -1.22 -8.05
CA SER A 41 -7.00 -1.97 -7.29
C SER A 41 -6.37 -2.62 -6.05
N ALA A 42 -6.32 -1.89 -4.93
CA ALA A 42 -5.83 -2.40 -3.65
C ALA A 42 -6.99 -2.91 -2.76
N THR A 43 -7.56 -2.09 -1.85
CA THR A 43 -8.74 -2.54 -1.11
C THR A 43 -9.96 -2.74 -2.02
N ASP A 44 -9.95 -2.12 -3.20
CA ASP A 44 -10.94 -2.37 -4.25
C ASP A 44 -11.01 -3.84 -4.67
N SER A 45 -9.89 -4.53 -4.77
CA SER A 45 -9.86 -5.97 -5.05
C SER A 45 -10.61 -6.79 -3.99
N LEU A 46 -10.49 -6.41 -2.72
CA LEU A 46 -11.20 -7.05 -1.62
C LEU A 46 -12.69 -6.69 -1.63
N ASN A 47 -13.04 -5.45 -1.93
CA ASN A 47 -14.43 -5.01 -2.09
C ASN A 47 -15.12 -5.75 -3.24
N TRP A 48 -14.45 -5.83 -4.39
CA TRP A 48 -14.92 -6.60 -5.54
C TRP A 48 -15.17 -8.08 -5.18
N LEU A 49 -14.24 -8.72 -4.48
CA LEU A 49 -14.43 -10.11 -4.03
C LEU A 49 -15.59 -10.24 -3.02
N SER A 50 -15.75 -9.25 -2.13
CA SER A 50 -16.87 -9.16 -1.17
C SER A 50 -18.24 -9.17 -1.89
N GLU A 51 -18.37 -8.41 -2.99
CA GLU A 51 -19.57 -8.38 -3.81
C GLU A 51 -19.85 -9.74 -4.47
N ILE A 52 -18.83 -10.38 -5.05
CA ILE A 52 -18.95 -11.71 -5.70
C ILE A 52 -19.35 -12.79 -4.69
N LEU A 53 -18.76 -12.77 -3.51
CA LEU A 53 -19.01 -13.76 -2.45
C LEU A 53 -20.27 -13.44 -1.63
N CYS A 54 -20.91 -12.27 -1.84
CA CYS A 54 -22.01 -11.78 -1.02
C CYS A 54 -21.67 -11.81 0.49
N ARG A 55 -20.43 -11.44 0.86
CA ARG A 55 -19.92 -11.42 2.23
C ARG A 55 -19.36 -10.05 2.57
N LYS A 56 -19.48 -9.63 3.83
CA LYS A 56 -18.87 -8.37 4.29
C LYS A 56 -17.35 -8.50 4.38
N VAL A 57 -16.64 -7.43 4.05
CA VAL A 57 -15.17 -7.38 4.15
C VAL A 57 -14.70 -7.70 5.57
N SER A 58 -15.40 -7.22 6.62
CA SER A 58 -15.06 -7.54 8.01
C SER A 58 -15.05 -9.03 8.31
N GLU A 59 -16.06 -9.78 7.83
CA GLU A 59 -16.15 -11.23 7.99
C GLU A 59 -15.05 -11.96 7.21
N MET A 60 -14.68 -11.43 6.05
CA MET A 60 -13.59 -11.98 5.24
C MET A 60 -12.22 -11.78 5.91
N MET A 61 -12.04 -10.64 6.58
CA MET A 61 -10.79 -10.37 7.31
C MET A 61 -10.66 -11.24 8.58
N GLU A 62 -11.77 -11.55 9.27
CA GLU A 62 -11.78 -12.53 10.37
C GLU A 62 -11.32 -13.92 9.91
N ASP A 63 -11.73 -14.36 8.72
CA ASP A 63 -11.26 -15.61 8.14
C ASP A 63 -9.73 -15.61 7.92
N LEU A 64 -9.15 -14.48 7.56
CA LEU A 64 -7.71 -14.32 7.35
C LEU A 64 -6.91 -14.49 8.65
N ASP A 65 -7.42 -14.02 9.78
CA ASP A 65 -6.76 -14.11 11.09
C ASP A 65 -6.55 -15.55 11.56
N HIS A 66 -7.35 -16.47 11.05
CA HIS A 66 -7.26 -17.91 11.37
C HIS A 66 -6.33 -18.70 10.43
N ILE A 67 -5.68 -18.05 9.46
CA ILE A 67 -4.80 -18.71 8.49
C ILE A 67 -3.35 -18.63 8.97
N ASN A 68 -2.83 -19.72 9.47
CA ASN A 68 -1.53 -19.77 10.17
C ASN A 68 -0.39 -20.34 9.32
N GLN A 69 -0.28 -20.03 8.02
CA GLN A 69 0.72 -20.71 7.21
C GLN A 69 1.26 -19.88 6.05
N GLY A 70 2.43 -20.27 5.52
CA GLY A 70 3.12 -19.70 4.38
C GLY A 70 2.23 -19.28 3.18
N PRO A 71 2.75 -18.85 2.05
CA PRO A 71 1.94 -18.29 0.95
C PRO A 71 0.90 -19.29 0.43
N SER A 72 -0.21 -18.79 -0.10
CA SER A 72 -1.25 -19.59 -0.75
C SER A 72 -0.74 -20.22 -2.04
N ASP A 73 -1.18 -21.45 -2.34
CA ASP A 73 -0.97 -22.04 -3.69
C ASP A 73 -1.81 -21.31 -4.75
N LEU A 74 -2.96 -20.74 -4.36
CA LEU A 74 -3.82 -19.95 -5.22
C LEU A 74 -3.26 -18.52 -5.30
N MET A 75 -3.01 -18.03 -6.51
CA MET A 75 -2.51 -16.68 -6.75
C MET A 75 -3.61 -15.80 -7.37
N PHE A 76 -3.59 -14.52 -7.01
CA PHE A 76 -4.47 -13.51 -7.60
C PHE A 76 -3.65 -12.37 -8.20
N HIS A 77 -3.94 -12.01 -9.44
CA HIS A 77 -3.44 -10.79 -10.07
C HIS A 77 -4.44 -9.65 -9.86
N PRO A 78 -4.09 -8.57 -9.15
CA PRO A 78 -5.04 -7.54 -8.73
C PRO A 78 -5.38 -6.50 -9.82
N TYR A 79 -5.14 -6.78 -11.09
CA TYR A 79 -5.22 -5.83 -12.20
C TYR A 79 -6.64 -5.64 -12.75
N LEU A 80 -7.63 -5.50 -11.88
CA LEU A 80 -9.06 -5.45 -12.24
C LEU A 80 -9.39 -4.33 -13.22
N SER A 81 -8.69 -3.20 -13.14
CA SER A 81 -8.93 -1.99 -13.95
C SER A 81 -7.70 -1.58 -14.77
N GLY A 82 -6.88 -2.54 -15.17
CA GLY A 82 -5.53 -2.28 -15.67
C GLY A 82 -4.53 -2.13 -14.53
N GLU A 83 -3.28 -1.84 -14.83
CA GLU A 83 -2.28 -1.56 -13.80
C GLU A 83 -1.31 -0.46 -14.23
N ARG A 84 -0.89 0.34 -13.25
CA ARG A 84 0.09 1.41 -13.47
C ARG A 84 1.49 0.92 -13.14
N THR A 85 1.84 0.77 -11.89
CA THR A 85 3.18 0.33 -11.48
C THR A 85 3.23 -1.18 -11.29
N PRO A 86 4.20 -1.89 -11.87
CA PRO A 86 5.26 -1.43 -12.78
C PRO A 86 4.87 -1.49 -14.27
N HIS A 87 3.71 -2.03 -14.61
CA HIS A 87 3.36 -2.47 -15.96
C HIS A 87 2.96 -1.34 -16.91
N ASN A 88 2.36 -0.27 -16.38
CA ASN A 88 1.77 0.85 -17.14
C ASN A 88 0.90 0.35 -18.31
N ASP A 89 0.04 -0.64 -18.04
CA ASP A 89 -0.83 -1.28 -19.02
C ASP A 89 -2.30 -1.20 -18.60
N ALA A 90 -3.05 -0.35 -19.28
CA ALA A 90 -4.50 -0.18 -19.08
C ALA A 90 -5.32 -1.41 -19.51
N ASN A 91 -4.74 -2.34 -20.28
CA ASN A 91 -5.42 -3.54 -20.79
C ASN A 91 -5.20 -4.78 -19.91
N SER A 92 -4.29 -4.72 -18.94
CA SER A 92 -4.12 -5.79 -17.95
C SER A 92 -5.43 -6.08 -17.24
N ARG A 93 -5.67 -7.36 -16.91
CA ARG A 93 -6.89 -7.77 -16.19
C ARG A 93 -6.56 -8.71 -15.05
N GLY A 94 -7.43 -8.68 -14.03
CA GLY A 94 -7.34 -9.59 -12.88
C GLY A 94 -7.49 -11.04 -13.30
N ALA A 95 -6.80 -11.92 -12.56
CA ALA A 95 -6.88 -13.37 -12.78
C ALA A 95 -6.62 -14.13 -11.48
N PHE A 96 -7.33 -15.24 -11.33
CA PHE A 96 -6.94 -16.27 -10.37
C PHE A 96 -6.16 -17.36 -11.10
N LEU A 97 -5.01 -17.74 -10.57
CA LEU A 97 -4.15 -18.80 -11.10
C LEU A 97 -4.05 -19.95 -10.12
N ASN A 98 -3.93 -21.17 -10.65
CA ASN A 98 -3.78 -22.38 -9.86
C ASN A 98 -5.04 -22.74 -9.03
N ILE A 99 -6.24 -22.40 -9.52
CA ILE A 99 -7.49 -22.87 -8.93
C ILE A 99 -7.57 -24.40 -9.04
N SER A 100 -7.90 -25.05 -7.95
CA SER A 100 -8.16 -26.48 -7.89
C SER A 100 -9.56 -26.79 -7.36
N ARG A 101 -10.01 -28.05 -7.50
CA ARG A 101 -11.29 -28.49 -6.92
C ARG A 101 -11.35 -28.32 -5.39
N ASN A 102 -10.21 -28.30 -4.73
CA ASN A 102 -10.10 -28.14 -3.28
C ASN A 102 -10.05 -26.69 -2.82
N SER A 103 -9.91 -25.74 -3.76
CA SER A 103 -9.90 -24.32 -3.44
C SER A 103 -11.25 -23.89 -2.86
N ASN A 104 -11.21 -23.17 -1.78
CA ASN A 104 -12.38 -22.72 -1.04
C ASN A 104 -12.40 -21.19 -0.88
N THR A 105 -13.44 -20.65 -0.27
CA THR A 105 -13.62 -19.21 -0.09
C THR A 105 -12.45 -18.53 0.66
N LYS A 106 -11.88 -19.23 1.67
CA LYS A 106 -10.76 -18.67 2.44
C LYS A 106 -9.50 -18.56 1.57
N ASP A 107 -9.28 -19.53 0.67
CA ASP A 107 -8.16 -19.50 -0.27
C ASP A 107 -8.31 -18.33 -1.24
N LEU A 108 -9.54 -18.04 -1.72
CA LEU A 108 -9.82 -16.87 -2.57
C LEU A 108 -9.54 -15.55 -1.83
N ILE A 109 -10.04 -15.40 -0.61
CA ILE A 109 -9.83 -14.20 0.21
C ILE A 109 -8.32 -13.97 0.43
N ARG A 110 -7.64 -15.02 0.85
CA ARG A 110 -6.20 -14.99 1.11
C ARG A 110 -5.40 -14.62 -0.14
N SER A 111 -5.68 -15.25 -1.27
CA SER A 111 -4.97 -14.97 -2.52
C SER A 111 -5.15 -13.53 -2.98
N VAL A 112 -6.33 -12.90 -2.75
CA VAL A 112 -6.55 -11.48 -3.06
C VAL A 112 -5.68 -10.59 -2.16
N ILE A 113 -5.63 -10.85 -0.86
CA ILE A 113 -4.79 -10.11 0.09
C ILE A 113 -3.30 -10.26 -0.27
N GLU A 114 -2.84 -11.47 -0.55
CA GLU A 114 -1.46 -11.75 -0.95
C GLU A 114 -1.13 -11.12 -2.31
N GLY A 115 -2.03 -11.22 -3.30
CA GLY A 115 -1.82 -10.66 -4.64
C GLY A 115 -1.63 -9.13 -4.61
N VAL A 116 -2.46 -8.42 -3.84
CA VAL A 116 -2.27 -6.98 -3.61
C VAL A 116 -0.96 -6.70 -2.88
N SER A 117 -0.59 -7.56 -1.93
CA SER A 117 0.67 -7.41 -1.18
C SER A 117 1.89 -7.62 -2.08
N TYR A 118 1.86 -8.57 -3.02
CA TYR A 118 2.91 -8.75 -4.03
C TYR A 118 3.01 -7.56 -4.98
N ALA A 119 1.89 -6.95 -5.38
CA ALA A 119 1.93 -5.72 -6.16
C ALA A 119 2.62 -4.56 -5.41
N PHE A 120 2.50 -4.49 -4.07
CA PHE A 120 3.32 -3.56 -3.28
C PHE A 120 4.81 -3.92 -3.30
N ALA A 121 5.17 -5.20 -3.32
CA ALA A 121 6.58 -5.60 -3.48
C ALA A 121 7.14 -5.16 -4.86
N ASP A 122 6.34 -5.28 -5.92
CA ASP A 122 6.71 -4.74 -7.23
C ASP A 122 6.92 -3.22 -7.20
N CYS A 123 6.08 -2.49 -6.46
CA CYS A 123 6.26 -1.06 -6.23
C CYS A 123 7.60 -0.72 -5.54
N ILE A 124 7.98 -1.49 -4.50
CA ILE A 124 9.29 -1.34 -3.84
C ILE A 124 10.42 -1.64 -4.81
N LYS A 125 10.27 -2.68 -5.64
CA LYS A 125 11.27 -3.07 -6.63
C LYS A 125 11.57 -1.95 -7.64
N VAL A 126 10.54 -1.20 -8.04
CA VAL A 126 10.72 -0.02 -8.91
C VAL A 126 11.59 1.05 -8.23
N PHE A 127 11.43 1.29 -6.93
CA PHE A 127 12.29 2.21 -6.20
C PHE A 127 13.72 1.68 -6.05
N GLU A 128 13.88 0.38 -5.78
CA GLU A 128 15.21 -0.26 -5.74
C GLU A 128 15.96 -0.13 -7.07
N ASN A 129 15.26 -0.24 -8.21
CA ASN A 129 15.84 -0.02 -9.53
C ASN A 129 16.33 1.42 -9.72
N ALA A 130 15.72 2.39 -9.04
CA ALA A 130 16.19 3.76 -8.96
C ALA A 130 17.26 3.99 -7.86
N ASN A 131 17.82 2.91 -7.30
CA ASN A 131 18.80 2.92 -6.18
C ASN A 131 18.26 3.57 -4.90
N ILE A 132 16.97 3.45 -4.64
CA ILE A 132 16.34 3.94 -3.42
C ILE A 132 15.62 2.77 -2.75
N LYS A 133 15.92 2.59 -1.47
CA LYS A 133 15.21 1.63 -0.63
C LYS A 133 14.69 2.34 0.60
N PRO A 134 13.38 2.31 0.88
CA PRO A 134 12.87 2.84 2.14
C PRO A 134 13.31 1.95 3.31
N ASP A 135 13.82 2.55 4.38
CA ASP A 135 14.15 1.83 5.62
C ASP A 135 12.89 1.33 6.34
N LYS A 136 11.78 2.03 6.15
CA LYS A 136 10.47 1.73 6.73
C LYS A 136 9.34 2.39 5.94
N LEU A 137 8.15 1.86 6.10
CA LEU A 137 6.91 2.44 5.58
C LEU A 137 6.04 2.96 6.73
N ILE A 138 5.24 3.98 6.47
CA ILE A 138 4.22 4.47 7.41
C ILE A 138 2.86 4.11 6.83
N ALA A 139 2.07 3.31 7.57
CA ALA A 139 0.77 2.87 7.13
C ALA A 139 -0.26 4.01 7.18
N ALA A 140 -1.04 4.17 6.11
CA ALA A 140 -2.11 5.16 6.00
C ALA A 140 -3.29 4.60 5.20
N GLY A 141 -4.50 5.13 5.48
CA GLY A 141 -5.76 4.75 4.82
C GLY A 141 -6.49 3.58 5.47
N GLY A 142 -7.71 3.30 5.03
CA GLY A 142 -8.61 2.33 5.66
C GLY A 142 -8.07 0.90 5.74
N GLY A 143 -7.35 0.44 4.72
CA GLY A 143 -6.73 -0.90 4.73
C GLY A 143 -5.63 -1.07 5.77
N SER A 144 -5.06 0.04 6.31
CA SER A 144 -4.06 -0.01 7.38
C SER A 144 -4.62 -0.43 8.74
N GLN A 145 -5.92 -0.58 8.88
CA GLN A 145 -6.55 -1.10 10.09
C GLN A 145 -6.35 -2.61 10.28
N SER A 146 -6.06 -3.33 9.22
CA SER A 146 -5.77 -4.77 9.31
C SER A 146 -4.29 -5.01 9.58
N GLU A 147 -3.95 -5.29 10.82
CA GLU A 147 -2.57 -5.64 11.20
C GLU A 147 -2.08 -6.88 10.42
N ARG A 148 -2.96 -7.87 10.21
CA ARG A 148 -2.61 -9.07 9.46
C ARG A 148 -2.25 -8.79 8.00
N TRP A 149 -2.97 -7.88 7.34
CA TRP A 149 -2.60 -7.45 5.98
C TRP A 149 -1.27 -6.72 5.97
N LEU A 150 -1.04 -5.83 6.94
CA LEU A 150 0.24 -5.13 7.06
C LEU A 150 1.42 -6.08 7.36
N GLU A 151 1.21 -7.18 8.11
CA GLU A 151 2.21 -8.23 8.33
C GLU A 151 2.61 -8.89 7.01
N ILE A 152 1.63 -9.22 6.15
CA ILE A 152 1.89 -9.79 4.83
C ILE A 152 2.66 -8.79 3.96
N ILE A 153 2.21 -7.53 3.89
CA ILE A 153 2.91 -6.48 3.12
C ILE A 153 4.33 -6.29 3.64
N SER A 154 4.52 -6.16 4.95
CA SER A 154 5.85 -6.01 5.56
C SER A 154 6.77 -7.17 5.18
N THR A 155 6.24 -8.40 5.23
CA THR A 155 7.00 -9.62 4.91
C THR A 155 7.40 -9.67 3.44
N VAL A 156 6.47 -9.47 2.50
CA VAL A 156 6.76 -9.58 1.06
C VAL A 156 7.60 -8.41 0.54
N THR A 157 7.49 -7.23 1.15
CA THR A 157 8.33 -6.06 0.81
C THR A 157 9.67 -6.07 1.55
N ASN A 158 9.84 -6.96 2.51
CA ASN A 158 10.98 -6.99 3.43
C ASN A 158 11.28 -5.61 4.03
N THR A 159 10.22 -4.90 4.44
CA THR A 159 10.31 -3.52 4.95
C THR A 159 9.42 -3.36 6.19
N PRO A 160 9.94 -2.88 7.32
CA PRO A 160 9.14 -2.60 8.51
C PRO A 160 8.04 -1.58 8.22
N ILE A 161 6.87 -1.78 8.85
CA ILE A 161 5.72 -0.87 8.72
C ILE A 161 5.38 -0.28 10.08
N GLU A 162 5.40 1.04 10.18
CA GLU A 162 4.96 1.80 11.35
C GLU A 162 3.49 2.19 11.21
N ILE A 163 2.70 1.93 12.24
CA ILE A 163 1.28 2.28 12.32
C ILE A 163 1.13 3.52 13.20
N PRO A 164 0.76 4.69 12.65
CA PRO A 164 0.48 5.88 13.44
C PRO A 164 -0.83 5.75 14.24
N THR A 165 -0.98 6.54 15.31
CA THR A 165 -2.21 6.61 16.13
C THR A 165 -3.33 7.19 15.31
N ASN A 166 -3.46 7.68 14.28
CA ASN A 166 -4.59 8.16 13.45
C ASN A 166 -4.35 7.88 11.96
N SER A 167 -3.91 6.67 11.64
CA SER A 167 -3.51 6.28 10.28
C SER A 167 -4.60 6.46 9.23
N GLU A 168 -5.86 6.33 9.60
CA GLU A 168 -7.02 6.47 8.71
C GLU A 168 -7.28 7.92 8.25
N HIS A 169 -6.88 8.92 9.04
CA HIS A 169 -7.09 10.34 8.76
C HIS A 169 -5.85 11.08 8.24
N SER A 170 -4.80 10.37 7.86
CA SER A 170 -3.50 10.94 7.50
C SER A 170 -3.59 11.99 6.39
N ALA A 171 -4.41 11.78 5.36
CA ALA A 171 -4.58 12.73 4.26
C ALA A 171 -5.26 14.04 4.71
N ALA A 172 -6.32 13.93 5.51
CA ALA A 172 -7.02 15.11 6.05
C ALA A 172 -6.12 15.91 7.00
N LEU A 173 -5.34 15.23 7.84
CA LEU A 173 -4.35 15.86 8.71
C LEU A 173 -3.26 16.59 7.92
N GLY A 174 -2.77 15.98 6.84
CA GLY A 174 -1.80 16.61 5.94
C GLY A 174 -2.35 17.88 5.30
N ALA A 175 -3.57 17.83 4.77
CA ALA A 175 -4.26 18.98 4.19
C ALA A 175 -4.47 20.10 5.21
N ALA A 176 -4.90 19.77 6.44
CA ALA A 176 -5.07 20.75 7.52
C ALA A 176 -3.74 21.44 7.89
N ARG A 177 -2.65 20.68 8.00
CA ARG A 177 -1.33 21.23 8.26
C ARG A 177 -0.84 22.19 7.17
N LEU A 178 -1.05 21.84 5.90
CA LEU A 178 -0.74 22.73 4.78
C LEU A 178 -1.61 24.00 4.81
N GLY A 179 -2.91 23.88 5.20
CA GLY A 179 -3.78 25.04 5.39
C GLY A 179 -3.30 25.97 6.51
N ILE A 180 -2.81 25.45 7.62
CA ILE A 180 -2.22 26.23 8.72
C ILE A 180 -0.97 26.96 8.22
N LEU A 181 -0.07 26.27 7.52
CA LEU A 181 1.14 26.88 6.94
C LEU A 181 0.80 28.01 5.98
N ALA A 182 -0.21 27.84 5.13
CA ALA A 182 -0.63 28.86 4.17
C ALA A 182 -1.32 30.07 4.82
N SER A 183 -1.80 29.96 6.06
CA SER A 183 -2.51 31.05 6.77
C SER A 183 -1.58 31.93 7.63
N GLN A 184 -0.30 31.62 7.71
CA GLN A 184 0.66 32.29 8.61
C GLN A 184 1.86 32.79 7.79
N ASP A 185 2.21 34.07 7.95
CA ASP A 185 3.26 34.74 7.16
C ASP A 185 4.69 34.31 7.50
N GLU A 186 4.97 33.86 8.72
CA GLU A 186 6.31 33.42 9.17
C GLU A 186 6.18 32.23 10.13
N THR A 187 5.91 31.04 9.61
CA THR A 187 5.80 29.83 10.46
C THR A 187 6.94 28.89 10.19
N ASP A 188 7.62 28.46 11.26
CA ASP A 188 8.56 27.34 11.16
C ASP A 188 7.80 26.08 10.73
N ILE A 189 8.08 25.60 9.53
CA ILE A 189 7.49 24.40 8.96
C ILE A 189 7.60 23.22 9.93
N ASN A 190 8.72 23.10 10.66
CA ASN A 190 8.96 22.02 11.60
C ASN A 190 8.04 22.06 12.82
N SER A 191 7.52 23.22 13.20
CA SER A 191 6.56 23.34 14.30
C SER A 191 5.18 22.76 13.97
N ILE A 192 4.83 22.71 12.69
CA ILE A 192 3.53 22.23 12.18
C ILE A 192 3.63 20.79 11.63
N LEU A 193 4.73 20.49 10.91
CA LEU A 193 4.93 19.18 10.28
C LEU A 193 5.59 18.18 11.24
N LEU A 194 4.97 17.96 12.40
CA LEU A 194 5.43 16.99 13.38
C LEU A 194 5.35 15.56 12.82
N LYS A 195 6.35 14.74 13.17
CA LYS A 195 6.28 13.29 12.89
C LYS A 195 5.08 12.70 13.63
N PRO A 196 4.38 11.73 13.01
CA PRO A 196 3.27 11.07 13.67
C PRO A 196 3.77 10.25 14.88
N GLU A 197 2.95 10.19 15.91
CA GLU A 197 3.14 9.26 17.02
C GLU A 197 2.88 7.83 16.51
N ILE A 198 3.83 6.94 16.74
CA ILE A 198 3.77 5.55 16.29
C ILE A 198 3.17 4.67 17.39
N LYS A 199 2.03 4.06 17.08
CA LYS A 199 1.32 3.13 17.97
C LYS A 199 2.00 1.75 17.99
N LYS A 200 2.44 1.27 16.83
CA LYS A 200 3.00 -0.07 16.65
C LYS A 200 3.93 -0.11 15.44
N THR A 201 4.95 -0.96 15.50
CA THR A 201 5.77 -1.32 14.35
C THR A 201 5.59 -2.81 14.05
N ILE A 202 5.33 -3.12 12.79
CA ILE A 202 5.26 -4.48 12.25
C ILE A 202 6.55 -4.75 11.49
N ASN A 203 7.26 -5.81 11.88
CA ASN A 203 8.49 -6.22 11.24
C ASN A 203 8.23 -7.39 10.26
N PRO A 204 9.04 -7.52 9.20
CA PRO A 204 8.99 -8.69 8.32
C PRO A 204 9.19 -9.98 9.11
N VAL A 205 8.39 -11.01 8.78
CA VAL A 205 8.60 -12.35 9.31
C VAL A 205 9.57 -13.06 8.39
N ILE A 206 10.78 -13.34 8.89
CA ILE A 206 11.77 -14.14 8.15
C ILE A 206 11.35 -15.60 8.29
N THR A 207 10.90 -16.21 7.20
CA THR A 207 10.59 -17.64 7.11
C THR A 207 11.74 -18.42 6.51
#